data_d67371e9c9113b7a8d7963e0bea3cb34
#
_entry.id   d67371e9c9113b7a8d7963e0bea3cb34
#
_cell.length_a   1.000
_cell.length_b   1.000
_cell.length_c   1.000
_cell.angle_alpha   90.00
_cell.angle_beta   90.00
_cell.angle_gamma   90.00
#
_symmetry.space_group_name_H-M   'P 1'
#
loop_
_entity.id
_entity.type
_entity.pdbx_description
1 polymer ?
#
loop_
_entity_poly.entity_id
_entity_poly.type
_entity_poly.pdbx_seq_one_letter_code
_entity_poly.pdbx_strand_id
1 'polypeptide(L)'
;MRSCNVVALVVALVLAVPSVIVAQGQPAQFVQVTSVSVKLGMQGDFEDYVKKIGAALTKINSPQRLVANQLTLGGSPTTYFFSVPFEKWADEDLFDAIPLVLTKAYGDLEGARILKAGRSTVDSIQISVYRLLPNLSTKPRTFDPPMAHSVSVRTEIDPAMTSEYEYYLSRLKAAQEQSPEAPTAVRRVSVQGPTSVYLSSQPFGKYADRDAWPATDQLMRKAYGDDEAKRILDMAARAIKNRVTLVLTFRPDLSRLTVAALSSK
;
A
#
# COMPACT_ATOMS: atom_id res chain seq x y z
N MET A 1 -22.46 -23.08 73.50
CA MET A 1 -22.48 -21.90 72.65
C MET A 1 -21.28 -21.95 71.72
N ARG A 2 -21.44 -22.33 70.47
CA ARG A 2 -20.34 -22.44 69.45
C ARG A 2 -20.76 -21.57 68.29
N SER A 3 -19.99 -20.49 68.09
CA SER A 3 -20.14 -19.55 67.00
C SER A 3 -19.56 -20.18 65.72
N CYS A 4 -20.38 -20.25 64.67
CA CYS A 4 -19.98 -20.72 63.35
C CYS A 4 -19.63 -19.49 62.51
N ASN A 5 -18.36 -19.25 62.25
CA ASN A 5 -17.90 -18.19 61.30
C ASN A 5 -17.94 -18.75 59.90
N VAL A 6 -18.85 -18.23 59.09
CA VAL A 6 -18.94 -18.46 57.65
C VAL A 6 -18.01 -17.45 56.96
N VAL A 7 -16.88 -17.91 56.44
CA VAL A 7 -15.97 -17.13 55.60
C VAL A 7 -16.52 -17.22 54.18
N ALA A 8 -17.10 -16.12 53.69
CA ALA A 8 -17.48 -16.01 52.29
C ALA A 8 -16.26 -15.76 51.40
N LEU A 9 -15.90 -16.74 50.61
CA LEU A 9 -14.82 -16.65 49.60
C LEU A 9 -15.39 -16.01 48.35
N VAL A 10 -15.11 -14.71 48.13
CA VAL A 10 -15.44 -14.01 46.89
C VAL A 10 -14.36 -14.34 45.84
N VAL A 11 -14.66 -15.25 44.92
CA VAL A 11 -13.82 -15.54 43.76
C VAL A 11 -14.07 -14.44 42.72
N ALA A 12 -13.17 -13.49 42.63
CA ALA A 12 -13.15 -12.51 41.57
C ALA A 12 -12.70 -13.17 40.24
N LEU A 13 -13.65 -13.51 39.37
CA LEU A 13 -13.40 -14.00 38.03
C LEU A 13 -12.93 -12.83 37.16
N VAL A 14 -11.62 -12.62 37.04
CA VAL A 14 -11.03 -11.67 36.10
C VAL A 14 -11.22 -12.24 34.69
N LEU A 15 -12.25 -11.77 34.00
CA LEU A 15 -12.44 -11.98 32.57
C LEU A 15 -11.28 -11.27 31.84
N ALA A 16 -10.21 -12.01 31.55
CA ALA A 16 -9.20 -11.59 30.61
C ALA A 16 -9.83 -11.51 29.23
N VAL A 17 -10.34 -10.33 28.87
CA VAL A 17 -10.70 -10.02 27.49
C VAL A 17 -9.38 -10.07 26.70
N PRO A 18 -9.20 -10.99 25.74
CA PRO A 18 -8.04 -10.92 24.89
C PRO A 18 -8.13 -9.61 24.12
N SER A 19 -7.34 -8.62 24.51
CA SER A 19 -7.10 -7.43 23.71
C SER A 19 -6.52 -7.94 22.39
N VAL A 20 -7.35 -8.00 21.36
CA VAL A 20 -6.89 -8.16 19.99
C VAL A 20 -6.11 -6.88 19.71
N ILE A 21 -4.83 -6.89 20.10
CA ILE A 21 -3.86 -5.95 19.59
C ILE A 21 -3.88 -6.23 18.08
N VAL A 22 -4.64 -5.44 17.34
CA VAL A 22 -4.44 -5.28 15.91
C VAL A 22 -3.01 -4.75 15.81
N ALA A 23 -2.05 -5.66 15.70
CA ALA A 23 -0.70 -5.32 15.38
C ALA A 23 -0.81 -4.43 14.15
N GLN A 24 -0.52 -3.15 14.31
CA GLN A 24 -0.31 -2.23 13.19
C GLN A 24 0.90 -2.79 12.47
N GLY A 25 0.59 -3.73 11.56
CA GLY A 25 1.53 -4.65 10.99
C GLY A 25 2.56 -3.89 10.17
N GLN A 26 3.77 -4.39 10.22
CA GLN A 26 4.79 -4.01 9.25
C GLN A 26 4.19 -4.09 7.84
N PRO A 27 4.62 -3.21 6.90
CA PRO A 27 4.16 -3.31 5.52
C PRO A 27 4.41 -4.73 5.00
N ALA A 28 3.40 -5.30 4.33
CA ALA A 28 3.50 -6.63 3.75
C ALA A 28 4.76 -6.80 2.88
N GLN A 29 5.35 -8.00 2.90
CA GLN A 29 6.59 -8.32 2.18
C GLN A 29 6.45 -8.08 0.68
N PHE A 30 5.29 -8.40 0.11
CA PHE A 30 4.97 -8.18 -1.29
C PHE A 30 3.68 -7.37 -1.43
N VAL A 31 3.56 -6.69 -2.56
CA VAL A 31 2.31 -6.05 -2.99
C VAL A 31 2.16 -6.21 -4.50
N GLN A 32 1.05 -6.79 -4.92
CA GLN A 32 0.62 -6.70 -6.32
C GLN A 32 -0.08 -5.36 -6.51
N VAL A 33 0.36 -4.61 -7.49
CA VAL A 33 -0.24 -3.32 -7.87
C VAL A 33 -0.81 -3.44 -9.27
N THR A 34 -2.12 -3.24 -9.39
CA THR A 34 -2.82 -3.13 -10.67
C THR A 34 -3.13 -1.67 -10.93
N SER A 35 -2.51 -1.09 -11.95
CA SER A 35 -2.85 0.23 -12.49
C SER A 35 -3.91 0.07 -13.56
N VAL A 36 -5.01 0.82 -13.47
CA VAL A 36 -6.12 0.78 -14.41
C VAL A 36 -6.39 2.19 -14.92
N SER A 37 -6.27 2.38 -16.22
CA SER A 37 -6.75 3.59 -16.89
C SER A 37 -8.18 3.35 -17.35
N VAL A 38 -9.09 4.22 -16.92
CA VAL A 38 -10.53 4.17 -17.24
C VAL A 38 -10.83 5.13 -18.37
N LYS A 39 -11.68 4.72 -19.29
CA LYS A 39 -12.16 5.57 -20.39
C LYS A 39 -12.82 6.83 -19.85
N LEU A 40 -12.55 7.97 -20.50
CA LEU A 40 -13.13 9.25 -20.09
C LEU A 40 -14.67 9.17 -20.08
N GLY A 41 -15.26 9.65 -18.99
CA GLY A 41 -16.72 9.63 -18.77
C GLY A 41 -17.28 8.31 -18.22
N MET A 42 -16.46 7.26 -18.06
CA MET A 42 -16.89 5.95 -17.57
C MET A 42 -16.46 5.65 -16.13
N GLN A 43 -15.96 6.65 -15.39
CA GLN A 43 -15.45 6.45 -14.03
C GLN A 43 -16.53 5.92 -13.09
N GLY A 44 -17.78 6.44 -13.16
CA GLY A 44 -18.89 5.99 -12.33
C GLY A 44 -19.21 4.50 -12.54
N ASP A 45 -19.35 4.08 -13.79
CA ASP A 45 -19.60 2.68 -14.15
C ASP A 45 -18.45 1.76 -13.71
N PHE A 46 -17.20 2.23 -13.84
CA PHE A 46 -16.03 1.52 -13.36
C PHE A 46 -16.03 1.38 -11.83
N GLU A 47 -16.31 2.44 -11.10
CA GLU A 47 -16.38 2.41 -9.63
C GLU A 47 -17.48 1.47 -9.13
N ASP A 48 -18.64 1.45 -9.80
CA ASP A 48 -19.72 0.50 -9.49
C ASP A 48 -19.30 -0.95 -9.76
N TYR A 49 -18.52 -1.19 -10.82
CA TYR A 49 -17.93 -2.49 -11.08
C TYR A 49 -16.95 -2.90 -9.96
N VAL A 50 -16.07 -2.01 -9.51
CA VAL A 50 -15.13 -2.29 -8.41
C VAL A 50 -15.86 -2.58 -7.11
N LYS A 51 -16.93 -1.83 -6.79
CA LYS A 51 -17.78 -2.10 -5.61
C LYS A 51 -18.41 -3.50 -5.67
N LYS A 52 -18.85 -3.95 -6.85
CA LYS A 52 -19.37 -5.32 -7.05
C LYS A 52 -18.28 -6.39 -6.83
N ILE A 53 -17.03 -6.14 -7.25
CA ILE A 53 -15.90 -7.02 -6.94
C ILE A 53 -15.68 -7.10 -5.43
N GLY A 54 -15.63 -5.96 -4.73
CA GLY A 54 -15.49 -5.92 -3.28
C GLY A 54 -16.59 -6.70 -2.54
N ALA A 55 -17.85 -6.54 -2.97
CA ALA A 55 -19.00 -7.28 -2.46
C ALA A 55 -18.89 -8.79 -2.76
N ALA A 56 -18.43 -9.15 -3.95
CA ALA A 56 -18.22 -10.55 -4.35
C ALA A 56 -17.14 -11.22 -3.49
N LEU A 57 -15.99 -10.57 -3.31
CA LEU A 57 -14.92 -11.05 -2.42
C LEU A 57 -15.41 -11.27 -0.98
N THR A 58 -16.28 -10.39 -0.50
CA THR A 58 -16.90 -10.53 0.83
C THR A 58 -17.84 -11.72 0.87
N LYS A 59 -18.72 -11.88 -0.14
CA LYS A 59 -19.71 -12.96 -0.22
C LYS A 59 -19.08 -14.36 -0.26
N ILE A 60 -17.93 -14.51 -0.89
CA ILE A 60 -17.19 -15.78 -0.95
C ILE A 60 -16.18 -15.95 0.19
N ASN A 61 -16.14 -15.06 1.16
CA ASN A 61 -15.17 -15.04 2.26
C ASN A 61 -13.70 -15.09 1.79
N SER A 62 -13.39 -14.42 0.68
CA SER A 62 -12.02 -14.38 0.16
C SER A 62 -11.04 -13.77 1.18
N PRO A 63 -9.83 -14.31 1.37
CA PRO A 63 -8.80 -13.68 2.20
C PRO A 63 -8.16 -12.46 1.54
N GLN A 64 -8.41 -12.23 0.26
CA GLN A 64 -7.79 -11.16 -0.51
C GLN A 64 -8.20 -9.78 0.00
N ARG A 65 -7.23 -8.97 0.38
CA ARG A 65 -7.41 -7.55 0.71
C ARG A 65 -7.26 -6.72 -0.56
N LEU A 66 -8.00 -5.63 -0.66
CA LEU A 66 -7.93 -4.72 -1.80
C LEU A 66 -7.83 -3.29 -1.26
N VAL A 67 -6.76 -2.60 -1.58
CA VAL A 67 -6.56 -1.18 -1.26
C VAL A 67 -6.64 -0.39 -2.55
N ALA A 68 -7.65 0.47 -2.66
CA ALA A 68 -7.88 1.30 -3.84
C ALA A 68 -7.38 2.73 -3.62
N ASN A 69 -6.67 3.25 -4.61
CA ASN A 69 -6.25 4.64 -4.67
C ASN A 69 -6.58 5.21 -6.04
N GLN A 70 -6.91 6.48 -6.09
CA GLN A 70 -7.13 7.23 -7.34
C GLN A 70 -6.02 8.24 -7.55
N LEU A 71 -5.54 8.37 -8.77
CA LEU A 71 -4.57 9.38 -9.13
C LEU A 71 -5.20 10.78 -9.07
N THR A 72 -4.58 11.67 -8.27
CA THR A 72 -5.07 13.04 -8.09
C THR A 72 -4.18 14.05 -8.81
N LEU A 73 -2.84 13.89 -8.72
CA LEU A 73 -1.87 14.75 -9.37
C LEU A 73 -0.76 13.92 -10.01
N GLY A 74 -0.19 14.41 -11.10
CA GLY A 74 0.93 13.78 -11.80
C GLY A 74 0.53 12.88 -12.97
N GLY A 75 -0.75 12.89 -13.38
CA GLY A 75 -1.27 12.13 -14.53
C GLY A 75 -2.77 12.27 -14.70
N SER A 76 -3.40 11.30 -15.39
CA SER A 76 -4.83 11.32 -15.63
C SER A 76 -5.65 10.97 -14.38
N PRO A 77 -6.65 11.79 -14.01
CA PRO A 77 -7.53 11.49 -12.86
C PRO A 77 -8.44 10.27 -13.10
N THR A 78 -8.45 9.72 -14.30
CA THR A 78 -9.15 8.46 -14.61
C THR A 78 -8.31 7.22 -14.30
N THR A 79 -7.13 7.38 -13.68
CA THR A 79 -6.24 6.28 -13.31
C THR A 79 -6.46 5.86 -11.87
N TYR A 80 -6.66 4.56 -11.68
CA TYR A 80 -6.81 3.92 -10.37
C TYR A 80 -5.68 2.92 -10.13
N PHE A 81 -5.28 2.78 -8.87
CA PHE A 81 -4.29 1.82 -8.43
C PHE A 81 -4.92 0.92 -7.38
N PHE A 82 -4.93 -0.38 -7.65
CA PHE A 82 -5.40 -1.39 -6.72
C PHE A 82 -4.21 -2.18 -6.19
N SER A 83 -4.06 -2.22 -4.88
CA SER A 83 -2.96 -2.92 -4.21
C SER A 83 -3.50 -4.11 -3.44
N VAL A 84 -2.93 -5.29 -3.68
CA VAL A 84 -3.18 -6.53 -2.95
C VAL A 84 -1.91 -6.90 -2.19
N PRO A 85 -1.86 -6.71 -0.86
CA PRO A 85 -0.71 -7.10 -0.06
C PRO A 85 -0.71 -8.60 0.23
N PHE A 86 0.50 -9.22 0.26
CA PHE A 86 0.69 -10.62 0.64
C PHE A 86 2.10 -10.83 1.23
N GLU A 87 2.29 -11.92 2.02
CA GLU A 87 3.54 -12.15 2.73
C GLU A 87 4.48 -13.11 2.00
N LYS A 88 3.95 -14.07 1.28
CA LYS A 88 4.71 -15.10 0.53
C LYS A 88 3.98 -15.45 -0.76
N TRP A 89 4.72 -15.95 -1.75
CA TRP A 89 4.15 -16.34 -3.06
C TRP A 89 3.02 -17.35 -2.96
N ALA A 90 3.06 -18.28 -1.99
CA ALA A 90 1.98 -19.23 -1.77
C ALA A 90 0.63 -18.58 -1.38
N ASP A 91 0.64 -17.32 -0.94
CA ASP A 91 -0.61 -16.61 -0.65
C ASP A 91 -1.38 -16.26 -1.94
N GLU A 92 -0.68 -16.13 -3.08
CA GLU A 92 -1.30 -15.90 -4.40
C GLU A 92 -2.20 -17.07 -4.81
N ASP A 93 -1.90 -18.31 -4.38
CA ASP A 93 -2.72 -19.48 -4.65
C ASP A 93 -4.10 -19.40 -3.95
N LEU A 94 -4.24 -18.53 -2.95
CA LEU A 94 -5.49 -18.27 -2.23
C LEU A 94 -6.35 -17.19 -2.90
N PHE A 95 -5.82 -16.49 -3.90
CA PHE A 95 -6.49 -15.38 -4.56
C PHE A 95 -7.13 -15.82 -5.86
N ASP A 96 -8.44 -15.89 -5.87
CA ASP A 96 -9.18 -16.18 -7.09
C ASP A 96 -9.05 -15.00 -8.10
N ALA A 97 -8.91 -15.34 -9.36
CA ALA A 97 -9.01 -14.34 -10.43
C ALA A 97 -10.41 -13.70 -10.45
N ILE A 98 -10.51 -12.41 -10.79
CA ILE A 98 -11.78 -11.66 -10.75
C ILE A 98 -12.95 -12.35 -11.50
N PRO A 99 -12.75 -12.96 -12.69
CA PRO A 99 -13.84 -13.73 -13.32
C PRO A 99 -14.39 -14.83 -12.43
N LEU A 100 -13.50 -15.60 -11.78
CA LEU A 100 -13.89 -16.69 -10.88
C LEU A 100 -14.57 -16.17 -9.61
N VAL A 101 -14.08 -15.06 -9.05
CA VAL A 101 -14.73 -14.36 -7.91
C VAL A 101 -16.16 -14.00 -8.24
N LEU A 102 -16.40 -13.41 -9.41
CA LEU A 102 -17.73 -12.98 -9.83
C LEU A 102 -18.65 -14.18 -10.08
N THR A 103 -18.14 -15.25 -10.74
CA THR A 103 -18.90 -16.49 -10.95
C THR A 103 -19.28 -17.16 -9.63
N LYS A 104 -18.33 -17.32 -8.71
CA LYS A 104 -18.60 -17.90 -7.38
C LYS A 104 -19.65 -17.08 -6.58
N ALA A 105 -19.62 -15.75 -6.71
CA ALA A 105 -20.51 -14.87 -5.95
C ALA A 105 -21.89 -14.71 -6.56
N TYR A 106 -21.99 -14.65 -7.90
CA TYR A 106 -23.23 -14.25 -8.59
C TYR A 106 -23.75 -15.32 -9.58
N GLY A 107 -23.01 -16.41 -9.78
CA GLY A 107 -23.28 -17.41 -10.83
C GLY A 107 -22.75 -16.99 -12.19
N ASP A 108 -22.72 -17.95 -13.12
CA ASP A 108 -22.06 -17.80 -14.42
C ASP A 108 -22.63 -16.64 -15.25
N LEU A 109 -23.94 -16.57 -15.39
CA LEU A 109 -24.60 -15.59 -16.27
C LEU A 109 -24.42 -14.16 -15.74
N GLU A 110 -24.73 -13.93 -14.47
CA GLU A 110 -24.65 -12.60 -13.87
C GLU A 110 -23.18 -12.19 -13.66
N GLY A 111 -22.31 -13.12 -13.25
CA GLY A 111 -20.86 -12.89 -13.14
C GLY A 111 -20.26 -12.46 -14.47
N ALA A 112 -20.61 -13.14 -15.57
CA ALA A 112 -20.15 -12.77 -16.91
C ALA A 112 -20.68 -11.40 -17.35
N ARG A 113 -21.94 -11.07 -17.02
CA ARG A 113 -22.55 -9.77 -17.32
C ARG A 113 -21.82 -8.63 -16.63
N ILE A 114 -21.53 -8.79 -15.31
CA ILE A 114 -20.80 -7.82 -14.51
C ILE A 114 -19.37 -7.62 -15.08
N LEU A 115 -18.68 -8.73 -15.37
CA LEU A 115 -17.33 -8.70 -15.92
C LEU A 115 -17.27 -7.96 -17.27
N LYS A 116 -18.20 -8.26 -18.17
CA LYS A 116 -18.30 -7.62 -19.50
C LYS A 116 -18.54 -6.11 -19.35
N ALA A 117 -19.48 -5.72 -18.49
CA ALA A 117 -19.77 -4.31 -18.23
C ALA A 117 -18.52 -3.59 -17.68
N GLY A 118 -17.84 -4.17 -16.66
CA GLY A 118 -16.63 -3.57 -16.11
C GLY A 118 -15.48 -3.46 -17.10
N ARG A 119 -15.23 -4.51 -17.89
CA ARG A 119 -14.17 -4.49 -18.92
C ARG A 119 -14.40 -3.44 -19.99
N SER A 120 -15.64 -3.12 -20.31
CA SER A 120 -15.97 -2.10 -21.33
C SER A 120 -15.56 -0.69 -20.90
N THR A 121 -15.42 -0.42 -19.60
CA THR A 121 -15.02 0.89 -19.04
C THR A 121 -13.50 1.10 -19.04
N VAL A 122 -12.74 0.04 -19.20
CA VAL A 122 -11.27 0.05 -19.07
C VAL A 122 -10.62 0.36 -20.41
N ASP A 123 -9.63 1.24 -20.39
CA ASP A 123 -8.75 1.55 -21.52
C ASP A 123 -7.48 0.69 -21.47
N SER A 124 -6.78 0.66 -20.33
CA SER A 124 -5.59 -0.16 -20.15
C SER A 124 -5.43 -0.68 -18.73
N ILE A 125 -4.73 -1.81 -18.60
CA ILE A 125 -4.37 -2.43 -17.31
C ILE A 125 -2.89 -2.76 -17.34
N GLN A 126 -2.20 -2.43 -16.25
CA GLN A 126 -0.83 -2.87 -15.99
C GLN A 126 -0.75 -3.51 -14.61
N ILE A 127 -0.16 -4.70 -14.52
CA ILE A 127 0.05 -5.41 -13.26
C ILE A 127 1.55 -5.51 -12.99
N SER A 128 1.94 -5.24 -11.76
CA SER A 128 3.32 -5.36 -11.29
C SER A 128 3.33 -5.88 -9.85
N VAL A 129 4.35 -6.67 -9.50
CA VAL A 129 4.57 -7.09 -8.12
C VAL A 129 5.84 -6.44 -7.60
N TYR A 130 5.74 -5.86 -6.41
CA TYR A 130 6.83 -5.19 -5.73
C TYR A 130 7.15 -5.89 -4.41
N ARG A 131 8.45 -6.07 -4.13
CA ARG A 131 8.96 -6.57 -2.86
C ARG A 131 9.39 -5.41 -1.97
N LEU A 132 9.05 -5.49 -0.68
CA LEU A 132 9.47 -4.53 0.34
C LEU A 132 11.00 -4.52 0.49
N LEU A 133 11.54 -3.32 0.69
CA LEU A 133 12.94 -3.08 1.02
C LEU A 133 13.00 -2.48 2.45
N PRO A 134 12.93 -3.31 3.51
CA PRO A 134 12.81 -2.82 4.88
C PRO A 134 14.06 -2.02 5.31
N ASN A 135 15.25 -2.43 4.85
CA ASN A 135 16.50 -1.74 5.15
C ASN A 135 16.61 -0.36 4.50
N LEU A 136 15.84 -0.11 3.44
CA LEU A 136 15.80 1.17 2.73
C LEU A 136 14.57 2.00 3.08
N SER A 137 13.55 1.41 3.73
CA SER A 137 12.36 2.10 4.21
C SER A 137 12.61 2.76 5.56
N THR A 138 12.00 3.94 5.79
CA THR A 138 12.03 4.55 7.12
C THR A 138 11.17 3.77 8.09
N LYS A 139 11.40 3.91 9.39
CA LYS A 139 10.52 3.32 10.40
C LYS A 139 9.08 3.80 10.17
N PRO A 140 8.09 2.91 10.16
CA PRO A 140 6.71 3.32 10.02
C PRO A 140 6.33 4.26 11.17
N ARG A 141 5.68 5.38 10.84
CA ARG A 141 4.96 6.18 11.83
C ARG A 141 3.54 5.66 11.90
N THR A 142 2.99 5.64 13.10
CA THR A 142 1.58 5.31 13.30
C THR A 142 0.74 6.48 12.83
N PHE A 143 -0.18 6.24 11.92
CA PHE A 143 -1.13 7.24 11.47
C PHE A 143 -2.54 6.81 11.87
N ASP A 144 -3.16 7.60 12.72
CA ASP A 144 -4.56 7.47 13.10
C ASP A 144 -5.24 8.84 12.92
N PRO A 145 -6.21 8.99 12.04
CA PRO A 145 -6.76 8.01 11.11
C PRO A 145 -5.80 7.60 9.96
N PRO A 146 -6.15 6.56 9.15
CA PRO A 146 -5.38 6.20 7.96
C PRO A 146 -5.17 7.39 7.05
N MET A 147 -3.98 7.49 6.47
CA MET A 147 -3.61 8.62 5.61
C MET A 147 -4.50 8.69 4.39
N ALA A 148 -5.10 9.88 4.19
CA ALA A 148 -5.99 10.14 3.06
C ALA A 148 -5.25 10.15 1.71
N HIS A 149 -3.95 10.46 1.72
CA HIS A 149 -3.15 10.64 0.52
C HIS A 149 -1.77 9.99 0.65
N SER A 150 -1.13 9.78 -0.51
CA SER A 150 0.30 9.43 -0.58
C SER A 150 0.97 10.06 -1.79
N VAL A 151 2.22 10.50 -1.61
CA VAL A 151 3.13 10.73 -2.72
C VAL A 151 3.75 9.40 -3.09
N SER A 152 3.57 8.97 -4.33
CA SER A 152 4.15 7.76 -4.88
C SER A 152 5.19 8.15 -5.94
N VAL A 153 6.45 7.80 -5.69
CA VAL A 153 7.56 8.05 -6.63
C VAL A 153 7.96 6.73 -7.26
N ARG A 154 7.70 6.59 -8.55
CA ARG A 154 8.18 5.48 -9.37
C ARG A 154 9.49 5.90 -10.04
N THR A 155 10.55 5.17 -9.77
CA THR A 155 11.88 5.44 -10.35
C THR A 155 12.36 4.21 -11.09
N GLU A 156 12.67 4.36 -12.35
CA GLU A 156 13.33 3.38 -13.19
C GLU A 156 14.82 3.72 -13.27
N ILE A 157 15.67 2.74 -12.98
CA ILE A 157 17.12 2.93 -12.94
C ILE A 157 17.83 2.10 -13.99
N ASP A 158 19.09 2.44 -14.24
CA ASP A 158 19.99 1.55 -14.95
C ASP A 158 20.29 0.31 -14.09
N PRO A 159 20.02 -0.92 -14.56
CA PRO A 159 20.31 -2.13 -13.81
C PRO A 159 21.79 -2.25 -13.38
N ALA A 160 22.71 -1.71 -14.17
CA ALA A 160 24.14 -1.71 -13.85
C ALA A 160 24.50 -0.80 -12.67
N MET A 161 23.60 0.12 -12.29
CA MET A 161 23.80 1.10 -11.20
C MET A 161 22.88 0.83 -9.99
N THR A 162 22.43 -0.40 -9.83
CA THR A 162 21.57 -0.79 -8.71
C THR A 162 22.20 -0.49 -7.35
N SER A 163 23.48 -0.84 -7.18
CA SER A 163 24.21 -0.64 -5.91
C SER A 163 24.34 0.82 -5.54
N GLU A 164 24.61 1.67 -6.51
CA GLU A 164 24.74 3.12 -6.32
C GLU A 164 23.39 3.75 -5.96
N TYR A 165 22.32 3.31 -6.62
CA TYR A 165 20.99 3.80 -6.31
C TYR A 165 20.52 3.35 -4.93
N GLU A 166 20.76 2.09 -4.54
CA GLU A 166 20.43 1.60 -3.20
C GLU A 166 21.27 2.26 -2.11
N TYR A 167 22.55 2.55 -2.39
CA TYR A 167 23.37 3.38 -1.50
C TYR A 167 22.76 4.77 -1.30
N TYR A 168 22.35 5.46 -2.38
CA TYR A 168 21.63 6.72 -2.27
C TYR A 168 20.37 6.58 -1.41
N LEU A 169 19.52 5.55 -1.63
CA LEU A 169 18.30 5.34 -0.84
C LEU A 169 18.61 5.09 0.63
N SER A 170 19.69 4.39 0.96
CA SER A 170 20.12 4.15 2.35
C SER A 170 20.53 5.46 3.05
N ARG A 171 21.27 6.32 2.32
CA ARG A 171 21.68 7.64 2.84
C ARG A 171 20.48 8.57 2.99
N LEU A 172 19.55 8.56 2.02
CA LEU A 172 18.31 9.34 2.11
C LEU A 172 17.44 8.89 3.28
N LYS A 173 17.32 7.56 3.52
CA LYS A 173 16.64 7.04 4.70
C LYS A 173 17.24 7.60 5.99
N ALA A 174 18.55 7.51 6.15
CA ALA A 174 19.23 8.00 7.35
C ALA A 174 19.01 9.52 7.55
N ALA A 175 19.04 10.31 6.49
CA ALA A 175 18.75 11.74 6.55
C ALA A 175 17.28 12.01 6.93
N GLN A 176 16.34 11.24 6.39
CA GLN A 176 14.92 11.34 6.75
C GLN A 176 14.65 10.99 8.22
N GLU A 177 15.32 9.95 8.74
CA GLU A 177 15.15 9.53 10.14
C GLU A 177 15.73 10.53 11.15
N GLN A 178 16.65 11.38 10.73
CA GLN A 178 17.23 12.47 11.54
C GLN A 178 16.38 13.76 11.53
N SER A 179 15.40 13.88 10.61
CA SER A 179 14.56 15.07 10.47
C SER A 179 13.11 14.76 10.84
N PRO A 180 12.57 15.37 11.92
CA PRO A 180 11.17 15.16 12.32
C PRO A 180 10.15 15.56 11.24
N GLU A 181 10.48 16.55 10.43
CA GLU A 181 9.61 17.09 9.37
C GLU A 181 9.66 16.24 8.10
N ALA A 182 10.67 15.37 7.96
CA ALA A 182 10.78 14.54 6.77
C ALA A 182 9.68 13.49 6.70
N PRO A 183 9.14 13.20 5.49
CA PRO A 183 8.11 12.18 5.34
C PRO A 183 8.68 10.79 5.62
N THR A 184 7.85 9.92 6.19
CA THR A 184 8.15 8.48 6.18
C THR A 184 8.04 7.93 4.76
N ALA A 185 8.89 6.97 4.41
CA ALA A 185 8.90 6.38 3.08
C ALA A 185 8.95 4.85 3.16
N VAL A 186 7.96 4.20 2.56
CA VAL A 186 7.97 2.74 2.32
C VAL A 186 8.52 2.50 0.93
N ARG A 187 9.64 1.78 0.84
CA ARG A 187 10.34 1.52 -0.42
C ARG A 187 10.23 0.07 -0.85
N ARG A 188 10.01 -0.12 -2.13
CA ARG A 188 9.85 -1.42 -2.76
C ARG A 188 10.60 -1.46 -4.08
N VAL A 189 10.94 -2.67 -4.53
CA VAL A 189 11.51 -2.91 -5.87
C VAL A 189 10.61 -3.88 -6.62
N SER A 190 10.46 -3.66 -7.92
CA SER A 190 9.72 -4.55 -8.81
C SER A 190 10.39 -5.91 -8.90
N VAL A 191 9.61 -6.98 -8.72
CA VAL A 191 10.03 -8.38 -8.89
C VAL A 191 9.26 -9.07 -10.03
N GLN A 192 8.12 -8.50 -10.45
CA GLN A 192 7.41 -8.87 -11.67
C GLN A 192 6.87 -7.61 -12.35
N GLY A 193 6.91 -7.58 -13.68
CA GLY A 193 6.62 -6.41 -14.51
C GLY A 193 7.91 -5.75 -14.97
N PRO A 194 7.93 -4.42 -15.16
CA PRO A 194 9.15 -3.71 -15.55
C PRO A 194 10.28 -3.90 -14.52
N THR A 195 11.45 -4.32 -14.98
CA THR A 195 12.61 -4.57 -14.12
C THR A 195 13.29 -3.27 -13.69
N SER A 196 14.05 -3.32 -12.58
CA SER A 196 14.82 -2.17 -12.06
C SER A 196 13.95 -0.94 -11.75
N VAL A 197 12.70 -1.17 -11.35
CA VAL A 197 11.77 -0.12 -10.94
C VAL A 197 11.63 -0.12 -9.44
N TYR A 198 11.90 1.04 -8.83
CA TYR A 198 11.70 1.30 -7.42
C TYR A 198 10.42 2.12 -7.22
N LEU A 199 9.69 1.78 -6.18
CA LEU A 199 8.49 2.49 -5.74
C LEU A 199 8.71 3.01 -4.32
N SER A 200 8.61 4.32 -4.12
CA SER A 200 8.65 4.96 -2.81
C SER A 200 7.29 5.60 -2.52
N SER A 201 6.64 5.16 -1.45
CA SER A 201 5.34 5.70 -1.02
C SER A 201 5.49 6.48 0.27
N GLN A 202 5.01 7.71 0.29
CA GLN A 202 5.10 8.67 1.40
C GLN A 202 3.68 9.11 1.76
N PRO A 203 3.07 8.51 2.80
CA PRO A 203 1.70 8.83 3.20
C PRO A 203 1.62 10.19 3.90
N PHE A 204 0.50 10.90 3.73
CA PHE A 204 0.19 12.17 4.39
C PHE A 204 -1.33 12.36 4.56
N GLY A 205 -1.72 13.19 5.54
CA GLY A 205 -3.13 13.42 5.87
C GLY A 205 -3.75 14.55 5.04
N LYS A 206 -3.09 15.68 5.00
CA LYS A 206 -3.55 16.91 4.32
C LYS A 206 -2.46 17.45 3.40
N TYR A 207 -2.84 18.16 2.36
CA TYR A 207 -1.86 18.80 1.44
C TYR A 207 -0.94 19.78 2.18
N ALA A 208 -1.44 20.50 3.19
CA ALA A 208 -0.64 21.38 4.04
C ALA A 208 0.49 20.66 4.80
N ASP A 209 0.37 19.37 5.07
CA ASP A 209 1.45 18.60 5.72
C ASP A 209 2.72 18.57 4.85
N ARG A 210 2.57 18.73 3.53
CA ARG A 210 3.68 18.72 2.58
C ARG A 210 4.47 20.03 2.54
N ASP A 211 3.87 21.12 3.00
CA ASP A 211 4.55 22.44 3.06
C ASP A 211 5.73 22.41 4.05
N ALA A 212 5.64 21.55 5.06
CA ALA A 212 6.71 21.33 6.04
C ALA A 212 7.80 20.35 5.56
N TRP A 213 7.59 19.64 4.43
CA TRP A 213 8.56 18.65 3.98
C TRP A 213 9.80 19.31 3.40
N PRO A 214 10.99 19.06 3.96
CA PRO A 214 12.21 19.59 3.39
C PRO A 214 12.47 18.94 2.02
N ALA A 215 13.04 19.71 1.11
CA ALA A 215 13.52 19.19 -0.16
C ALA A 215 14.63 18.13 0.05
N THR A 216 14.71 17.14 -0.85
CA THR A 216 15.67 16.04 -0.71
C THR A 216 17.12 16.53 -0.62
N ASP A 217 17.50 17.53 -1.41
CA ASP A 217 18.84 18.12 -1.37
C ASP A 217 19.13 18.83 -0.05
N GLN A 218 18.15 19.54 0.52
CA GLN A 218 18.27 20.18 1.85
C GLN A 218 18.47 19.13 2.95
N LEU A 219 17.69 18.03 2.92
CA LEU A 219 17.88 16.90 3.84
C LEU A 219 19.28 16.32 3.76
N MET A 220 19.75 16.07 2.52
CA MET A 220 21.06 15.48 2.30
C MET A 220 22.18 16.41 2.74
N ARG A 221 22.12 17.70 2.42
CA ARG A 221 23.11 18.70 2.85
C ARG A 221 23.15 18.84 4.38
N LYS A 222 22.00 18.87 5.03
CA LYS A 222 21.90 18.94 6.49
C LYS A 222 22.52 17.70 7.16
N ALA A 223 22.36 16.52 6.57
CA ALA A 223 22.85 15.26 7.13
C ALA A 223 24.35 14.99 6.85
N TYR A 224 24.88 15.45 5.70
CA TYR A 224 26.19 15.01 5.20
C TYR A 224 27.13 16.17 4.81
N GLY A 225 26.68 17.42 4.86
CA GLY A 225 27.39 18.57 4.31
C GLY A 225 27.28 18.66 2.77
N ASP A 226 27.71 19.82 2.23
CA ASP A 226 27.45 20.14 0.81
C ASP A 226 28.15 19.21 -0.16
N ASP A 227 29.43 18.91 0.04
CA ASP A 227 30.24 18.13 -0.90
C ASP A 227 29.78 16.66 -0.98
N GLU A 228 29.59 16.03 0.19
CA GLU A 228 29.16 14.62 0.22
C GLU A 228 27.70 14.48 -0.25
N ALA A 229 26.81 15.40 0.13
CA ALA A 229 25.43 15.43 -0.36
C ALA A 229 25.41 15.56 -1.89
N LYS A 230 26.22 16.48 -2.46
CA LYS A 230 26.34 16.64 -3.91
C LYS A 230 26.82 15.34 -4.57
N ARG A 231 27.88 14.70 -4.04
CA ARG A 231 28.42 13.45 -4.56
C ARG A 231 27.35 12.34 -4.62
N ILE A 232 26.56 12.19 -3.54
CA ILE A 232 25.51 11.17 -3.46
C ILE A 232 24.38 11.46 -4.44
N LEU A 233 23.95 12.72 -4.54
CA LEU A 233 22.86 13.14 -5.44
C LEU A 233 23.26 13.00 -6.92
N ASP A 234 24.50 13.38 -7.28
CA ASP A 234 25.03 13.21 -8.63
C ASP A 234 25.12 11.73 -9.03
N MET A 235 25.49 10.86 -8.08
CA MET A 235 25.50 9.41 -8.30
C MET A 235 24.09 8.88 -8.55
N ALA A 236 23.11 9.27 -7.74
CA ALA A 236 21.70 8.90 -7.95
C ALA A 236 21.15 9.41 -9.29
N ALA A 237 21.50 10.66 -9.66
CA ALA A 237 21.07 11.25 -10.93
C ALA A 237 21.58 10.45 -12.15
N ARG A 238 22.81 9.92 -12.11
CA ARG A 238 23.34 9.05 -13.17
C ARG A 238 22.63 7.70 -13.24
N ALA A 239 22.17 7.16 -12.11
CA ALA A 239 21.49 5.88 -12.06
C ALA A 239 20.04 5.96 -12.58
N ILE A 240 19.39 7.11 -12.46
CA ILE A 240 17.97 7.28 -12.78
C ILE A 240 17.77 7.47 -14.29
N LYS A 241 17.03 6.55 -14.92
CA LYS A 241 16.59 6.65 -16.32
C LYS A 241 15.27 7.40 -16.46
N ASN A 242 14.32 7.13 -15.53
CA ASN A 242 13.03 7.79 -15.54
C ASN A 242 12.50 7.92 -14.11
N ARG A 243 11.81 9.02 -13.82
CA ARG A 243 11.20 9.26 -12.52
C ARG A 243 9.84 9.94 -12.68
N VAL A 244 8.82 9.31 -12.12
CA VAL A 244 7.46 9.86 -12.12
C VAL A 244 6.99 10.01 -10.67
N THR A 245 6.48 11.20 -10.35
CA THR A 245 5.91 11.49 -9.03
C THR A 245 4.41 11.65 -9.18
N LEU A 246 3.67 10.87 -8.41
CA LEU A 246 2.22 10.82 -8.42
C LEU A 246 1.70 11.17 -7.03
N VAL A 247 0.56 11.84 -6.96
CA VAL A 247 -0.21 11.96 -5.72
C VAL A 247 -1.45 11.09 -5.85
N LEU A 248 -1.61 10.19 -4.92
CA LEU A 248 -2.71 9.25 -4.86
C LEU A 248 -3.62 9.60 -3.69
N THR A 249 -4.93 9.53 -3.91
CA THR A 249 -5.95 9.66 -2.88
C THR A 249 -6.53 8.29 -2.58
N PHE A 250 -6.54 7.91 -1.31
CA PHE A 250 -7.14 6.66 -0.84
C PHE A 250 -8.66 6.68 -1.06
N ARG A 251 -9.20 5.58 -1.60
CA ARG A 251 -10.63 5.38 -1.88
C ARG A 251 -11.19 4.26 -0.99
N PRO A 252 -11.62 4.60 0.25
CA PRO A 252 -12.17 3.61 1.18
C PRO A 252 -13.43 2.93 0.64
N ASP A 253 -14.22 3.65 -0.15
CA ASP A 253 -15.45 3.17 -0.79
C ASP A 253 -15.21 2.10 -1.88
N LEU A 254 -14.00 2.04 -2.43
CA LEU A 254 -13.56 1.04 -3.41
C LEU A 254 -12.62 -0.02 -2.81
N SER A 255 -12.30 0.12 -1.52
CA SER A 255 -11.34 -0.74 -0.83
C SER A 255 -12.06 -1.83 -0.01
N ARG A 256 -11.37 -2.96 0.16
CA ARG A 256 -11.74 -4.03 1.09
C ARG A 256 -10.57 -4.30 2.03
N LEU A 257 -10.60 -3.68 3.20
CA LEU A 257 -9.51 -3.72 4.18
C LEU A 257 -9.64 -4.86 5.19
N THR A 258 -10.89 -5.20 5.54
CA THR A 258 -11.17 -6.24 6.54
C THR A 258 -11.27 -7.59 5.85
N VAL A 259 -10.48 -8.54 6.32
CA VAL A 259 -10.69 -9.96 6.05
C VAL A 259 -11.58 -10.47 7.18
N ALA A 260 -12.72 -11.09 6.87
CA ALA A 260 -13.49 -11.80 7.88
C ALA A 260 -12.55 -12.80 8.56
N ALA A 261 -12.46 -12.77 9.89
CA ALA A 261 -11.66 -13.73 10.63
C ALA A 261 -12.08 -15.12 10.14
N LEU A 262 -11.16 -15.84 9.52
CA LEU A 262 -11.37 -17.25 9.21
C LEU A 262 -11.57 -17.92 10.56
N SER A 263 -12.82 -18.22 10.90
CA SER A 263 -13.13 -19.06 12.05
C SER A 263 -12.41 -20.37 11.79
N SER A 264 -11.31 -20.59 12.54
CA SER A 264 -10.61 -21.86 12.58
C SER A 264 -11.63 -22.95 12.90
N LYS A 265 -11.96 -23.76 11.90
CA LYS A 265 -12.62 -25.05 12.11
C LYS A 265 -11.59 -26.08 12.45
#